data_b79ff7a9e5bc0a10a926efda149a4aa2
#
_entry.id   b79ff7a9e5bc0a10a926efda149a4aa2
#
_cell.length_a   1.000
_cell.length_b   1.000
_cell.length_c   1.000
_cell.angle_alpha   90.00
_cell.angle_beta   90.00
_cell.angle_gamma   90.00
#
_symmetry.space_group_name_H-M   'P 1'
#
loop_
_entity.id
_entity.type
_entity.pdbx_description
1 polymer ?
#
loop_
_entity_poly.entity_id
_entity_poly.type
_entity_poly.pdbx_seq_one_letter_code
_entity_poly.pdbx_strand_id
1 'polypeptide(L)'
;MQNDKLVVAVIGKTHGFKGFLKFHISSDFKEQFKRKKVWKTSFGELEIESYYKDKSLIRFKNFTDLESAKQLVNHKLFSSQEESRELCDLKEGEFFWFDFFGLNIIENDEILGAISEISRIGNTDYLVIETDKKLLENSKLPQTFLIPYIDRYILDVQLESKFISVSGGKDILEAS
;
A
#
# COMPACT_ATOMS: atom_id res chain seq x y z
N MET A 1 12.03 13.93 9.92
CA MET A 1 11.09 14.09 8.78
C MET A 1 10.87 12.72 8.20
N GLN A 2 9.71 12.16 8.43
CA GLN A 2 9.32 10.92 7.77
C GLN A 2 9.18 11.17 6.28
N ASN A 3 9.79 10.31 5.49
CA ASN A 3 9.76 10.39 4.04
C ASN A 3 8.38 9.89 3.57
N ASP A 4 7.40 10.79 3.45
CA ASP A 4 6.01 10.48 3.05
C ASP A 4 5.88 10.03 1.57
N LYS A 5 6.98 9.55 0.99
CA LYS A 5 7.01 9.06 -0.39
C LYS A 5 6.52 7.61 -0.45
N LEU A 6 5.32 7.44 -0.99
CA LEU A 6 4.77 6.12 -1.30
C LEU A 6 5.16 5.69 -2.71
N VAL A 7 5.71 4.49 -2.86
CA VAL A 7 5.91 3.90 -4.19
C VAL A 7 4.56 3.40 -4.70
N VAL A 8 4.05 4.03 -5.75
CA VAL A 8 2.75 3.70 -6.35
C VAL A 8 2.83 2.87 -7.61
N ALA A 9 3.97 2.89 -8.27
CA ALA A 9 4.23 2.07 -9.46
C ALA A 9 5.73 1.92 -9.73
N VAL A 10 6.08 0.90 -10.50
CA VAL A 10 7.43 0.65 -11.02
C VAL A 10 7.38 0.51 -12.52
N ILE A 11 8.29 1.19 -13.21
CA ILE A 11 8.46 1.10 -14.65
C ILE A 11 9.21 -0.20 -14.96
N GLY A 12 8.62 -1.07 -15.76
CA GLY A 12 9.19 -2.34 -16.18
C GLY A 12 9.94 -2.25 -17.51
N LYS A 13 10.09 -3.38 -18.18
CA LYS A 13 10.81 -3.51 -19.44
C LYS A 13 10.15 -2.72 -20.57
N THR A 14 10.97 -2.32 -21.55
CA THR A 14 10.48 -1.74 -22.81
C THR A 14 9.60 -2.72 -23.59
N HIS A 15 8.62 -2.19 -24.31
CA HIS A 15 7.70 -2.95 -25.15
C HIS A 15 7.64 -2.35 -26.55
N GLY A 16 8.18 -3.06 -27.53
CA GLY A 16 8.27 -2.57 -28.92
C GLY A 16 9.27 -1.39 -29.07
N PHE A 17 9.12 -0.63 -30.16
CA PHE A 17 10.06 0.42 -30.56
C PHE A 17 9.56 1.85 -30.35
N LYS A 18 8.28 2.00 -29.93
CA LYS A 18 7.60 3.30 -29.84
C LYS A 18 7.63 3.93 -28.45
N GLY A 19 8.62 3.58 -27.61
CA GLY A 19 8.79 4.13 -26.27
C GLY A 19 7.82 3.61 -25.22
N PHE A 20 7.06 2.55 -25.50
CA PHE A 20 6.20 1.92 -24.50
C PHE A 20 7.01 1.05 -23.52
N LEU A 21 6.54 1.05 -22.28
CA LEU A 21 7.13 0.35 -21.15
C LEU A 21 6.05 -0.46 -20.44
N LYS A 22 6.41 -1.62 -19.92
CA LYS A 22 5.54 -2.33 -18.95
C LYS A 22 5.40 -1.49 -17.70
N PHE A 23 4.22 -1.50 -17.11
CA PHE A 23 3.91 -0.65 -15.97
C PHE A 23 3.30 -1.50 -14.85
N HIS A 24 4.01 -1.59 -13.73
CA HIS A 24 3.62 -2.39 -12.57
C HIS A 24 3.10 -1.46 -11.47
N ILE A 25 1.79 -1.44 -11.29
CA ILE A 25 1.13 -0.61 -10.30
C ILE A 25 1.09 -1.36 -8.96
N SER A 26 1.61 -0.72 -7.92
CA SER A 26 1.54 -1.21 -6.53
C SER A 26 0.37 -0.62 -5.76
N SER A 27 -0.24 0.46 -6.28
CA SER A 27 -1.38 1.13 -5.66
C SER A 27 -2.69 0.46 -6.05
N ASP A 28 -3.63 0.39 -5.11
CA ASP A 28 -5.00 -0.06 -5.38
C ASP A 28 -5.80 0.95 -6.22
N PHE A 29 -5.36 2.21 -6.26
CA PHE A 29 -6.01 3.32 -7.00
C PHE A 29 -5.39 3.52 -8.39
N LYS A 30 -5.74 2.64 -9.32
CA LYS A 30 -5.21 2.64 -10.70
C LYS A 30 -5.67 3.83 -11.54
N GLU A 31 -6.80 4.43 -11.19
CA GLU A 31 -7.40 5.59 -11.88
C GLU A 31 -6.58 6.87 -11.75
N GLN A 32 -5.64 6.93 -10.81
CA GLN A 32 -4.73 8.07 -10.65
C GLN A 32 -3.73 8.25 -11.81
N PHE A 33 -3.47 7.19 -12.61
CA PHE A 33 -2.55 7.24 -13.74
C PHE A 33 -3.26 7.72 -15.01
N LYS A 34 -3.36 9.04 -15.15
CA LYS A 34 -4.07 9.69 -16.27
C LYS A 34 -3.07 10.35 -17.24
N ARG A 35 -3.48 10.44 -18.49
CA ARG A 35 -2.76 11.21 -19.53
C ARG A 35 -2.52 12.65 -19.07
N LYS A 36 -1.36 13.21 -19.40
CA LYS A 36 -0.87 14.56 -19.04
C LYS A 36 -0.57 14.78 -17.56
N LYS A 37 -0.75 13.77 -16.69
CA LYS A 37 -0.35 13.88 -15.31
C LYS A 37 1.18 13.76 -15.19
N VAL A 38 1.80 14.66 -14.45
CA VAL A 38 3.23 14.64 -14.12
C VAL A 38 3.45 13.89 -12.81
N TRP A 39 4.40 12.98 -12.81
CA TRP A 39 4.77 12.19 -11.65
C TRP A 39 6.22 12.42 -11.23
N LYS A 40 6.44 12.51 -9.92
CA LYS A 40 7.79 12.45 -9.35
C LYS A 40 8.27 10.99 -9.40
N THR A 41 9.45 10.78 -9.96
CA THR A 41 10.04 9.45 -10.09
C THR A 41 11.48 9.43 -9.59
N SER A 42 12.07 8.26 -9.46
CA SER A 42 13.49 8.13 -9.16
C SER A 42 14.42 8.56 -10.32
N PHE A 43 13.86 8.78 -11.52
CA PHE A 43 14.56 9.38 -12.67
C PHE A 43 14.46 10.92 -12.66
N GLY A 44 13.34 11.46 -12.22
CA GLY A 44 12.97 12.86 -12.25
C GLY A 44 11.47 13.02 -12.45
N GLU A 45 11.01 14.15 -12.96
CA GLU A 45 9.60 14.36 -13.26
C GLU A 45 9.26 13.79 -14.64
N LEU A 46 8.22 12.96 -14.73
CA LEU A 46 7.75 12.33 -15.95
C LEU A 46 6.27 12.63 -16.17
N GLU A 47 5.94 13.14 -17.36
CA GLU A 47 4.55 13.35 -17.80
C GLU A 47 4.04 12.13 -18.58
N ILE A 48 2.89 11.60 -18.18
CA ILE A 48 2.24 10.48 -18.88
C ILE A 48 1.69 10.98 -20.22
N GLU A 49 2.19 10.45 -21.33
CA GLU A 49 1.65 10.69 -22.67
C GLU A 49 0.51 9.73 -23.01
N SER A 50 0.69 8.44 -22.71
CA SER A 50 -0.32 7.40 -22.96
C SER A 50 -0.22 6.29 -21.91
N TYR A 51 -1.38 5.81 -21.46
CA TYR A 51 -1.48 4.66 -20.57
C TYR A 51 -2.60 3.73 -21.04
N TYR A 52 -2.27 2.47 -21.30
CA TYR A 52 -3.19 1.42 -21.69
C TYR A 52 -3.35 0.43 -20.54
N LYS A 53 -4.41 0.62 -19.75
CA LYS A 53 -4.72 -0.15 -18.54
C LYS A 53 -4.75 -1.66 -18.82
N ASP A 54 -5.47 -2.08 -19.88
CA ASP A 54 -5.68 -3.49 -20.21
C ASP A 54 -4.39 -4.24 -20.59
N LYS A 55 -3.41 -3.50 -21.10
CA LYS A 55 -2.11 -4.05 -21.55
C LYS A 55 -1.00 -3.80 -20.54
N SER A 56 -1.27 -3.03 -19.48
CA SER A 56 -0.27 -2.53 -18.53
C SER A 56 0.92 -1.88 -19.21
N LEU A 57 0.64 -1.01 -20.21
CA LEU A 57 1.64 -0.31 -20.99
C LEU A 57 1.53 1.21 -20.77
N ILE A 58 2.65 1.84 -20.53
CA ILE A 58 2.76 3.29 -20.36
C ILE A 58 3.80 3.87 -21.32
N ARG A 59 3.60 5.11 -21.76
CA ARG A 59 4.58 5.91 -22.47
C ARG A 59 4.62 7.31 -21.86
N PHE A 60 5.83 7.80 -21.66
CA PHE A 60 6.06 9.14 -21.14
C PHE A 60 6.43 10.11 -22.25
N LYS A 61 6.05 11.35 -22.07
CA LYS A 61 6.38 12.45 -22.99
C LYS A 61 7.90 12.59 -23.13
N ASN A 62 8.36 12.82 -24.33
CA ASN A 62 9.79 12.91 -24.71
C ASN A 62 10.54 11.55 -24.71
N PHE A 63 9.88 10.44 -24.44
CA PHE A 63 10.44 9.08 -24.46
C PHE A 63 9.69 8.23 -25.49
N THR A 64 9.89 8.57 -26.78
CA THR A 64 9.07 8.05 -27.88
C THR A 64 9.73 6.96 -28.70
N ASP A 65 10.94 6.56 -28.34
CA ASP A 65 11.71 5.50 -28.97
C ASP A 65 12.28 4.52 -27.94
N LEU A 66 12.82 3.41 -28.44
CA LEU A 66 13.36 2.34 -27.59
C LEU A 66 14.54 2.81 -26.73
N GLU A 67 15.46 3.58 -27.28
CA GLU A 67 16.68 3.98 -26.57
C GLU A 67 16.38 4.95 -25.43
N SER A 68 15.52 5.93 -25.68
CA SER A 68 15.09 6.86 -24.63
C SER A 68 14.27 6.14 -23.53
N ALA A 69 13.37 5.24 -23.92
CA ALA A 69 12.56 4.47 -22.96
C ALA A 69 13.39 3.53 -22.07
N LYS A 70 14.47 2.95 -22.57
CA LYS A 70 15.37 2.10 -21.76
C LYS A 70 15.91 2.80 -20.52
N GLN A 71 16.11 4.10 -20.56
CA GLN A 71 16.59 4.88 -19.42
C GLN A 71 15.61 4.90 -18.25
N LEU A 72 14.32 4.66 -18.51
CA LEU A 72 13.26 4.69 -17.51
C LEU A 72 13.02 3.34 -16.83
N VAL A 73 13.61 2.26 -17.32
CA VAL A 73 13.43 0.91 -16.77
C VAL A 73 13.88 0.84 -15.30
N ASN A 74 13.10 0.17 -14.46
CA ASN A 74 13.29 0.02 -13.01
C ASN A 74 13.13 1.29 -12.17
N HIS A 75 12.79 2.43 -12.77
CA HIS A 75 12.47 3.61 -11.99
C HIS A 75 11.08 3.51 -11.34
N LYS A 76 10.95 4.12 -10.16
CA LYS A 76 9.76 4.09 -9.32
C LYS A 76 9.01 5.41 -9.42
N LEU A 77 7.69 5.36 -9.44
CA LEU A 77 6.83 6.52 -9.30
C LEU A 77 6.42 6.67 -7.84
N PHE A 78 6.45 7.92 -7.37
CA PHE A 78 6.14 8.26 -5.99
C PHE A 78 4.90 9.15 -5.90
N SER A 79 4.12 8.94 -4.87
CA SER A 79 3.07 9.84 -4.41
C SER A 79 3.31 10.19 -2.94
N SER A 80 2.75 11.29 -2.47
CA SER A 80 2.63 11.56 -1.04
C SER A 80 1.33 11.00 -0.51
N GLN A 81 1.24 10.87 0.83
CA GLN A 81 -0.03 10.50 1.49
C GLN A 81 -1.12 11.53 1.19
N GLU A 82 -0.79 12.82 1.20
CA GLU A 82 -1.71 13.92 0.87
C GLU A 82 -2.20 13.83 -0.57
N GLU A 83 -1.29 13.66 -1.54
CA GLU A 83 -1.65 13.48 -2.95
C GLU A 83 -2.54 12.25 -3.17
N SER A 84 -2.29 11.16 -2.46
CA SER A 84 -3.13 9.97 -2.52
C SER A 84 -4.54 10.23 -1.99
N ARG A 85 -4.69 10.99 -0.92
CA ARG A 85 -6.00 11.37 -0.36
C ARG A 85 -6.78 12.30 -1.29
N GLU A 86 -6.11 13.27 -1.93
CA GLU A 86 -6.75 14.23 -2.86
C GLU A 86 -7.19 13.57 -4.17
N LEU A 87 -6.43 12.57 -4.65
CA LEU A 87 -6.65 11.94 -5.95
C LEU A 87 -7.58 10.74 -5.92
N CYS A 88 -7.85 10.19 -4.75
CA CYS A 88 -8.61 8.97 -4.58
C CYS A 88 -9.83 9.24 -3.71
N ASP A 89 -11.01 9.25 -4.32
CA ASP A 89 -12.27 9.26 -3.59
C ASP A 89 -12.49 7.88 -2.96
N LEU A 90 -12.26 7.78 -1.65
CA LEU A 90 -12.58 6.59 -0.88
C LEU A 90 -14.09 6.50 -0.69
N LYS A 91 -14.65 5.31 -0.91
CA LYS A 91 -16.02 4.98 -0.53
C LYS A 91 -16.10 4.71 0.97
N GLU A 92 -17.31 4.73 1.52
CA GLU A 92 -17.55 4.34 2.90
C GLU A 92 -17.00 2.92 3.15
N GLY A 93 -16.16 2.77 4.17
CA GLY A 93 -15.49 1.50 4.50
C GLY A 93 -14.21 1.19 3.73
N GLU A 94 -13.79 2.05 2.80
CA GLU A 94 -12.48 1.97 2.16
C GLU A 94 -11.45 2.83 2.91
N PHE A 95 -10.25 2.31 3.09
CA PHE A 95 -9.18 2.96 3.83
C PHE A 95 -7.86 2.89 3.06
N PHE A 96 -6.98 3.86 3.29
CA PHE A 96 -5.60 3.73 2.85
C PHE A 96 -4.81 2.87 3.85
N TRP A 97 -4.01 1.92 3.38
CA TRP A 97 -3.20 1.06 4.24
C TRP A 97 -2.25 1.83 5.16
N PHE A 98 -1.74 2.96 4.71
CA PHE A 98 -0.87 3.80 5.55
C PHE A 98 -1.60 4.46 6.74
N ASP A 99 -2.94 4.55 6.72
CA ASP A 99 -3.72 5.03 7.86
C ASP A 99 -3.79 4.00 8.99
N PHE A 100 -3.47 2.74 8.69
CA PHE A 100 -3.51 1.66 9.68
C PHE A 100 -2.25 1.54 10.52
N PHE A 101 -1.11 2.07 10.05
CA PHE A 101 0.14 1.98 10.80
C PHE A 101 0.05 2.69 12.15
N GLY A 102 0.38 1.95 13.21
CA GLY A 102 0.31 2.43 14.58
C GLY A 102 -1.08 2.41 15.22
N LEU A 103 -2.13 1.96 14.49
CA LEU A 103 -3.43 1.73 15.12
C LEU A 103 -3.35 0.56 16.11
N ASN A 104 -4.02 0.70 17.25
CA ASN A 104 -4.13 -0.39 18.20
C ASN A 104 -5.15 -1.43 17.73
N ILE A 105 -4.85 -2.69 17.99
CA ILE A 105 -5.79 -3.79 17.84
C ILE A 105 -6.41 -4.06 19.20
N ILE A 106 -7.75 -3.98 19.28
CA ILE A 106 -8.52 -4.12 20.52
C ILE A 106 -9.52 -5.25 20.39
N GLU A 107 -9.55 -6.13 21.38
CA GLU A 107 -10.59 -7.15 21.54
C GLU A 107 -11.11 -7.14 23.00
N ASN A 108 -12.43 -7.01 23.17
CA ASN A 108 -13.06 -6.95 24.50
C ASN A 108 -12.41 -5.93 25.45
N ASP A 109 -12.16 -4.73 24.97
CA ASP A 109 -11.49 -3.62 25.69
C ASP A 109 -10.02 -3.88 26.08
N GLU A 110 -9.43 -4.98 25.59
CA GLU A 110 -8.01 -5.29 25.79
C GLU A 110 -7.20 -4.94 24.53
N ILE A 111 -6.10 -4.21 24.71
CA ILE A 111 -5.16 -3.90 23.60
C ILE A 111 -4.27 -5.12 23.40
N LEU A 112 -4.36 -5.73 22.22
CA LEU A 112 -3.53 -6.88 21.83
C LEU A 112 -2.16 -6.45 21.28
N GLY A 113 -2.10 -5.28 20.69
CA GLY A 113 -0.89 -4.74 20.07
C GLY A 113 -1.18 -3.59 19.12
N ALA A 114 -0.20 -3.21 18.32
CA ALA A 114 -0.30 -2.16 17.32
C ALA A 114 0.14 -2.65 15.94
N ILE A 115 -0.50 -2.14 14.88
CA ILE A 115 -0.17 -2.50 13.50
C ILE A 115 1.18 -1.90 13.12
N SER A 116 2.12 -2.75 12.74
CA SER A 116 3.45 -2.36 12.26
C SER A 116 3.58 -2.42 10.74
N GLU A 117 2.87 -3.36 10.10
CA GLU A 117 2.96 -3.60 8.66
C GLU A 117 1.66 -4.20 8.13
N ILE A 118 1.45 -4.09 6.82
CA ILE A 118 0.42 -4.83 6.08
C ILE A 118 1.12 -5.77 5.12
N SER A 119 0.79 -7.05 5.20
CA SER A 119 1.38 -8.10 4.35
C SER A 119 0.31 -8.79 3.52
N ARG A 120 0.57 -8.96 2.23
CA ARG A 120 -0.32 -9.74 1.35
C ARG A 120 0.21 -11.15 1.19
N ILE A 121 -0.59 -12.12 1.57
CA ILE A 121 -0.29 -13.55 1.44
C ILE A 121 -1.38 -14.18 0.58
N GLY A 122 -1.01 -14.61 -0.64
CA GLY A 122 -1.98 -15.03 -1.64
C GLY A 122 -2.91 -13.88 -2.04
N ASN A 123 -4.20 -14.05 -1.83
CA ASN A 123 -5.23 -13.05 -2.14
C ASN A 123 -5.78 -12.33 -0.90
N THR A 124 -5.16 -12.52 0.25
CA THR A 124 -5.62 -11.94 1.52
C THR A 124 -4.58 -10.98 2.09
N ASP A 125 -5.03 -9.82 2.52
CA ASP A 125 -4.21 -8.87 3.26
C ASP A 125 -4.23 -9.23 4.75
N TYR A 126 -3.08 -9.16 5.39
CA TYR A 126 -2.88 -9.44 6.81
C TYR A 126 -2.35 -8.20 7.52
N LEU A 127 -2.92 -7.91 8.66
CA LEU A 127 -2.37 -6.94 9.60
C LEU A 127 -1.23 -7.63 10.37
N VAL A 128 -0.02 -7.13 10.25
CA VAL A 128 1.12 -7.54 11.08
C VAL A 128 1.12 -6.69 12.34
N ILE A 129 0.99 -7.33 13.50
CA ILE A 129 0.76 -6.67 14.77
C ILE A 129 1.94 -6.93 15.69
N GLU A 130 2.55 -5.89 16.22
CA GLU A 130 3.48 -5.97 17.33
C GLU A 130 2.67 -6.15 18.62
N THR A 131 2.92 -7.27 19.32
CA THR A 131 2.20 -7.62 20.54
C THR A 131 2.44 -6.57 21.64
N ASP A 132 1.37 -6.20 22.38
CA ASP A 132 1.49 -5.24 23.46
C ASP A 132 2.46 -5.74 24.55
N LYS A 133 3.29 -4.84 25.03
CA LYS A 133 4.34 -5.15 26.01
C LYS A 133 3.79 -5.75 27.30
N LYS A 134 2.59 -5.32 27.72
CA LYS A 134 1.94 -5.85 28.94
C LYS A 134 1.59 -7.32 28.79
N LEU A 135 1.23 -7.76 27.59
CA LEU A 135 0.94 -9.16 27.32
C LEU A 135 2.20 -10.02 27.25
N LEU A 136 3.33 -9.42 26.84
CA LEU A 136 4.61 -10.12 26.76
C LEU A 136 5.28 -10.33 28.13
N GLU A 137 5.05 -9.44 29.10
CA GLU A 137 5.77 -9.43 30.38
C GLU A 137 5.67 -10.74 31.19
N ASN A 138 4.53 -11.46 31.09
CA ASN A 138 4.28 -12.67 31.88
C ASN A 138 3.86 -13.89 31.05
N SER A 139 4.14 -13.88 29.73
CA SER A 139 3.68 -14.92 28.83
C SER A 139 4.73 -15.31 27.80
N LYS A 140 4.56 -16.50 27.21
CA LYS A 140 5.38 -16.97 26.08
C LYS A 140 4.77 -16.58 24.72
N LEU A 141 4.06 -15.45 24.66
CA LEU A 141 3.43 -14.98 23.44
C LEU A 141 4.47 -14.49 22.42
N PRO A 142 4.19 -14.59 21.13
CA PRO A 142 5.10 -14.10 20.10
C PRO A 142 5.16 -12.56 20.11
N GLN A 143 6.29 -12.00 19.70
CA GLN A 143 6.45 -10.55 19.59
C GLN A 143 5.59 -9.94 18.48
N THR A 144 5.28 -10.74 17.47
CA THR A 144 4.43 -10.33 16.35
C THR A 144 3.47 -11.45 15.97
N PHE A 145 2.28 -11.09 15.51
CA PHE A 145 1.29 -12.02 14.98
C PHE A 145 0.51 -11.38 13.82
N LEU A 146 -0.24 -12.20 13.09
CA LEU A 146 -0.97 -11.76 11.90
C LEU A 146 -2.47 -11.99 12.07
N ILE A 147 -3.26 -10.95 11.78
CA ILE A 147 -4.72 -11.07 11.68
C ILE A 147 -5.13 -10.86 10.23
N PRO A 148 -5.88 -11.80 9.60
CA PRO A 148 -6.41 -11.58 8.25
C PRO A 148 -7.36 -10.38 8.23
N TYR A 149 -7.19 -9.49 7.26
CA TYR A 149 -8.10 -8.36 7.07
C TYR A 149 -9.35 -8.80 6.29
N ILE A 150 -10.24 -9.49 6.99
CA ILE A 150 -11.53 -9.99 6.47
C ILE A 150 -12.63 -9.75 7.52
N ASP A 151 -13.88 -9.67 7.06
CA ASP A 151 -15.06 -9.37 7.91
C ASP A 151 -15.25 -10.30 9.12
N ARG A 152 -14.72 -11.52 9.03
CA ARG A 152 -14.77 -12.47 10.15
C ARG A 152 -14.00 -12.00 11.38
N TYR A 153 -12.87 -11.30 11.18
CA TYR A 153 -11.98 -10.86 12.26
C TYR A 153 -12.06 -9.36 12.52
N ILE A 154 -12.33 -8.55 11.49
CA ILE A 154 -12.39 -7.09 11.62
C ILE A 154 -13.84 -6.69 11.90
N LEU A 155 -14.09 -6.12 13.07
CA LEU A 155 -15.42 -5.70 13.48
C LEU A 155 -15.66 -4.22 13.14
N ASP A 156 -14.71 -3.36 13.44
CA ASP A 156 -14.82 -1.91 13.23
C ASP A 156 -13.45 -1.26 13.12
N VAL A 157 -13.35 -0.21 12.28
CA VAL A 157 -12.14 0.56 12.05
C VAL A 157 -12.38 2.01 12.46
N GLN A 158 -11.70 2.46 13.51
CA GLN A 158 -11.82 3.79 14.09
C GLN A 158 -10.51 4.57 13.93
N LEU A 159 -10.35 5.24 12.78
CA LEU A 159 -9.12 6.00 12.48
C LEU A 159 -8.89 7.17 13.42
N GLU A 160 -9.96 7.91 13.76
CA GLU A 160 -9.87 9.08 14.67
C GLU A 160 -9.48 8.66 16.08
N SER A 161 -10.04 7.56 16.58
CA SER A 161 -9.74 6.99 17.89
C SER A 161 -8.50 6.10 17.90
N LYS A 162 -7.90 5.89 16.74
CA LYS A 162 -6.66 5.13 16.50
C LYS A 162 -6.71 3.66 16.96
N PHE A 163 -7.80 2.97 16.65
CA PHE A 163 -7.89 1.55 16.91
C PHE A 163 -8.74 0.80 15.86
N ILE A 164 -8.55 -0.51 15.80
CA ILE A 164 -9.40 -1.47 15.09
C ILE A 164 -9.90 -2.49 16.09
N SER A 165 -11.21 -2.67 16.15
CA SER A 165 -11.84 -3.71 16.95
C SER A 165 -11.85 -5.02 16.18
N VAL A 166 -11.42 -6.09 16.85
CA VAL A 166 -11.34 -7.43 16.25
C VAL A 166 -12.09 -8.47 17.06
N SER A 167 -12.35 -9.63 16.45
CA SER A 167 -12.88 -10.82 17.09
C SER A 167 -12.00 -12.02 16.77
N GLY A 168 -11.62 -12.80 17.77
CA GLY A 168 -10.72 -13.96 17.62
C GLY A 168 -9.23 -13.58 17.44
N GLY A 169 -8.88 -12.33 17.66
CA GLY A 169 -7.49 -11.87 17.59
C GLY A 169 -6.64 -12.44 18.72
N LYS A 170 -7.19 -12.55 19.90
CA LYS A 170 -6.52 -13.15 21.07
C LYS A 170 -6.24 -14.63 20.87
N ASP A 171 -7.19 -15.38 20.31
CA ASP A 171 -7.01 -16.80 19.98
C ASP A 171 -5.88 -17.00 18.96
N ILE A 172 -5.80 -16.11 17.96
CA ILE A 172 -4.70 -16.12 16.98
C ILE A 172 -3.36 -15.85 17.67
N LEU A 173 -3.30 -14.84 18.53
CA LEU A 173 -2.08 -14.48 19.26
C LEU A 173 -1.60 -15.64 20.13
N GLU A 174 -2.49 -16.31 20.85
CA GLU A 174 -2.16 -17.44 21.74
C GLU A 174 -1.78 -18.71 20.96
N ALA A 175 -2.27 -18.88 19.73
CA ALA A 175 -1.95 -20.00 18.84
C ALA A 175 -0.71 -19.78 17.96
N SER A 176 -0.15 -18.60 17.95
CA SER A 176 0.96 -18.21 17.06
C SER A 176 2.36 -18.57 17.56
#